data_754c32a9410f7b25d3d0a0cb9a16176a
#
_entry.id   754c32a9410f7b25d3d0a0cb9a16176a
#
_cell.length_a   1.000
_cell.length_b   1.000
_cell.length_c   1.000
_cell.angle_alpha   90.00
_cell.angle_beta   90.00
_cell.angle_gamma   90.00
#
_symmetry.space_group_name_H-M   'P 1'
#
loop_
_entity.id
_entity.type
_entity.pdbx_description
1 polymer ?
#
loop_
_entity_poly.entity_id
_entity_poly.type
_entity_poly.pdbx_seq_one_letter_code
_entity_poly.pdbx_strand_id
1 'polypeptide(L)'
;NDIVDGFDGASFSKHDNILPDIIATLWQARDVAKRDQNAALSQAIKIIMNSFYGVLGTPGCRVHDSRLTSSITKRSHAIILQTVKLIEAEGYNVIYGDTDSVFVSLQKACENQQAAEIGRRLMILVNEYWKQTLEQEYGLPSYLEMEFETHFNQFFMPTVRGSDQGSKKRYAG
;
A
#
# COMPACT_ATOMS: atom_id res chain seq x y z
N ASN A 1 0.54 14.25 -22.24
CA ASN A 1 1.13 12.91 -22.41
C ASN A 1 0.11 11.83 -22.11
N ASP A 2 -0.10 10.94 -23.09
CA ASP A 2 -1.07 9.83 -22.97
C ASP A 2 -0.47 8.59 -22.33
N ILE A 3 0.74 8.71 -21.82
CA ILE A 3 1.48 7.63 -21.17
C ILE A 3 1.94 8.02 -19.76
N VAL A 4 2.11 7.00 -18.93
CA VAL A 4 2.76 7.06 -17.62
C VAL A 4 4.01 6.23 -17.67
N ASP A 5 5.13 6.81 -17.28
CA ASP A 5 6.39 6.08 -17.21
C ASP A 5 6.39 5.12 -16.01
N GLY A 6 6.72 3.88 -16.31
CA GLY A 6 6.97 2.83 -15.35
C GLY A 6 8.44 2.74 -14.97
N PHE A 7 8.89 1.53 -14.70
CA PHE A 7 10.28 1.22 -14.39
C PHE A 7 10.84 0.23 -15.43
N ASP A 8 12.16 0.16 -15.49
CA ASP A 8 12.90 -0.75 -16.40
C ASP A 8 12.54 -0.57 -17.89
N GLY A 9 12.26 0.70 -18.28
CA GLY A 9 11.89 1.05 -19.65
C GLY A 9 10.44 0.70 -20.02
N ALA A 10 9.58 0.41 -19.06
CA ALA A 10 8.15 0.26 -19.31
C ALA A 10 7.47 1.62 -19.38
N SER A 11 6.47 1.74 -20.26
CA SER A 11 5.53 2.86 -20.30
C SER A 11 4.11 2.30 -20.43
N PHE A 12 3.16 2.95 -19.77
CA PHE A 12 1.78 2.50 -19.68
C PHE A 12 0.85 3.53 -20.30
N SER A 13 -0.10 3.08 -21.11
CA SER A 13 -1.16 3.95 -21.64
C SER A 13 -2.08 4.43 -20.51
N LYS A 14 -2.58 5.66 -20.61
CA LYS A 14 -3.62 6.17 -19.72
C LYS A 14 -5.03 5.77 -20.12
N HIS A 15 -5.21 5.35 -21.37
CA HIS A 15 -6.54 5.16 -21.97
C HIS A 15 -6.83 3.71 -22.32
N ASP A 16 -5.92 3.02 -22.95
CA ASP A 16 -6.13 1.64 -23.43
C ASP A 16 -5.51 0.65 -22.45
N ASN A 17 -6.18 0.42 -21.34
CA ASN A 17 -5.66 -0.48 -20.31
C ASN A 17 -6.73 -1.47 -19.84
N ILE A 18 -6.40 -2.76 -19.94
CA ILE A 18 -7.31 -3.86 -19.60
C ILE A 18 -7.29 -4.16 -18.10
N LEU A 19 -6.10 -4.16 -17.49
CA LEU A 19 -5.96 -4.58 -16.09
C LEU A 19 -6.63 -3.63 -15.09
N PRO A 20 -6.48 -2.31 -15.17
CA PRO A 20 -7.21 -1.37 -14.31
C PRO A 20 -8.73 -1.55 -14.37
N ASP A 21 -9.31 -1.78 -15.56
CA ASP A 21 -10.75 -1.97 -15.72
C ASP A 21 -11.25 -3.26 -15.06
N ILE A 22 -10.49 -4.35 -15.20
CA ILE A 22 -10.78 -5.61 -14.51
C ILE A 22 -10.73 -5.40 -12.99
N ILE A 23 -9.69 -4.75 -12.49
CA ILE A 23 -9.54 -4.50 -11.05
C ILE A 23 -10.66 -3.60 -10.54
N ALA A 24 -11.04 -2.53 -11.26
CA ALA A 24 -12.15 -1.66 -10.89
C ALA A 24 -13.48 -2.44 -10.80
N THR A 25 -13.75 -3.32 -11.75
CA THR A 25 -14.94 -4.18 -11.75
C THR A 25 -14.95 -5.13 -10.54
N LEU A 26 -13.83 -5.76 -10.24
CA LEU A 26 -13.69 -6.63 -9.07
C LEU A 26 -13.81 -5.87 -7.75
N TRP A 27 -13.29 -4.64 -7.70
CA TRP A 27 -13.42 -3.78 -6.52
C TRP A 27 -14.88 -3.45 -6.24
N GLN A 28 -15.61 -3.01 -7.25
CA GLN A 28 -17.06 -2.76 -7.13
C GLN A 28 -17.84 -4.00 -6.66
N ALA A 29 -17.54 -5.16 -7.24
CA ALA A 29 -18.17 -6.41 -6.82
C ALA A 29 -17.85 -6.76 -5.36
N ARG A 30 -16.62 -6.48 -4.91
CA ARG A 30 -16.23 -6.66 -3.51
C ARG A 30 -16.96 -5.72 -2.57
N ASP A 31 -17.16 -4.46 -2.95
CA ASP A 31 -17.92 -3.50 -2.15
C ASP A 31 -19.40 -3.88 -2.03
N VAL A 32 -19.99 -4.43 -3.08
CA VAL A 32 -21.33 -5.03 -3.00
C VAL A 32 -21.34 -6.19 -2.00
N ALA A 33 -20.38 -7.13 -2.11
CA ALA A 33 -20.30 -8.26 -1.19
C ALA A 33 -20.10 -7.83 0.28
N LYS A 34 -19.35 -6.75 0.53
CA LYS A 34 -19.21 -6.18 1.88
C LYS A 34 -20.52 -5.60 2.39
N ARG A 35 -21.26 -4.84 1.57
CA ARG A 35 -22.58 -4.27 1.93
C ARG A 35 -23.58 -5.35 2.24
N ASP A 36 -23.58 -6.43 1.47
CA ASP A 36 -24.45 -7.59 1.65
C ASP A 36 -23.99 -8.54 2.76
N GLN A 37 -22.94 -8.15 3.50
CA GLN A 37 -22.32 -8.94 4.58
C GLN A 37 -21.88 -10.34 4.13
N ASN A 38 -21.59 -10.52 2.85
CA ASN A 38 -21.09 -11.77 2.29
C ASN A 38 -19.55 -11.81 2.39
N ALA A 39 -19.07 -12.17 3.58
CA ALA A 39 -17.64 -12.20 3.88
C ALA A 39 -16.89 -13.21 2.99
N ALA A 40 -17.50 -14.36 2.67
CA ALA A 40 -16.88 -15.39 1.82
C ALA A 40 -16.63 -14.86 0.40
N LEU A 41 -17.63 -14.21 -0.21
CA LEU A 41 -17.50 -13.63 -1.54
C LEU A 41 -16.49 -12.47 -1.55
N SER A 42 -16.55 -11.58 -0.55
CA SER A 42 -15.60 -10.48 -0.41
C SER A 42 -14.15 -10.99 -0.30
N GLN A 43 -13.93 -12.06 0.45
CA GLN A 43 -12.61 -12.69 0.59
C GLN A 43 -12.15 -13.36 -0.71
N ALA A 44 -13.03 -14.07 -1.41
CA ALA A 44 -12.72 -14.70 -2.68
C ALA A 44 -12.30 -13.68 -3.73
N ILE A 45 -13.03 -12.56 -3.84
CA ILE A 45 -12.68 -11.47 -4.76
C ILE A 45 -11.33 -10.85 -4.39
N LYS A 46 -11.06 -10.61 -3.09
CA LYS A 46 -9.75 -10.12 -2.63
C LYS A 46 -8.60 -11.03 -3.06
N ILE A 47 -8.78 -12.35 -2.94
CA ILE A 47 -7.77 -13.34 -3.35
C ILE A 47 -7.55 -13.26 -4.87
N ILE A 48 -8.61 -13.16 -5.67
CA ILE A 48 -8.51 -13.01 -7.12
C ILE A 48 -7.72 -11.75 -7.47
N MET A 49 -8.07 -10.59 -6.90
CA MET A 49 -7.38 -9.33 -7.17
C MET A 49 -5.89 -9.42 -6.82
N ASN A 50 -5.53 -10.00 -5.68
CA ASN A 50 -4.14 -10.12 -5.24
C ASN A 50 -3.34 -11.11 -6.11
N SER A 51 -3.99 -12.12 -6.71
CA SER A 51 -3.32 -13.11 -7.55
C SER A 51 -2.89 -12.58 -8.92
N PHE A 52 -3.48 -11.49 -9.41
CA PHE A 52 -3.08 -10.88 -10.69
C PHE A 52 -1.59 -10.54 -10.75
N TYR A 53 -1.05 -9.96 -9.68
CA TYR A 53 0.37 -9.65 -9.61
C TYR A 53 1.25 -10.89 -9.83
N GLY A 54 0.95 -11.99 -9.11
CA GLY A 54 1.71 -13.23 -9.22
C GLY A 54 1.57 -13.88 -10.61
N VAL A 55 0.38 -13.87 -11.17
CA VAL A 55 0.11 -14.43 -12.51
C VAL A 55 0.87 -13.67 -13.59
N LEU A 56 0.84 -12.34 -13.56
CA LEU A 56 1.55 -11.48 -14.53
C LEU A 56 3.07 -11.65 -14.44
N GLY A 57 3.60 -11.99 -13.26
CA GLY A 57 5.02 -12.29 -13.04
C GLY A 57 5.45 -13.71 -13.46
N THR A 58 4.52 -14.58 -13.85
CA THR A 58 4.81 -15.98 -14.16
C THR A 58 5.07 -16.15 -15.68
N PRO A 59 6.22 -16.73 -16.10
CA PRO A 59 6.55 -16.91 -17.52
C PRO A 59 5.54 -17.72 -18.34
N GLY A 60 4.73 -18.56 -17.69
CA GLY A 60 3.62 -19.29 -18.32
C GLY A 60 2.37 -18.46 -18.58
N CYS A 61 2.29 -17.23 -18.09
CA CYS A 61 1.17 -16.34 -18.37
C CYS A 61 1.26 -15.76 -19.78
N ARG A 62 0.14 -15.77 -20.51
CA ARG A 62 0.06 -15.26 -21.88
C ARG A 62 0.42 -13.78 -22.01
N VAL A 63 0.19 -12.99 -20.96
CA VAL A 63 0.46 -11.54 -20.89
C VAL A 63 1.62 -11.23 -19.94
N HIS A 64 2.52 -12.20 -19.78
CA HIS A 64 3.70 -12.03 -18.93
C HIS A 64 4.62 -10.94 -19.47
N ASP A 65 4.95 -9.99 -18.61
CA ASP A 65 6.04 -9.02 -18.82
C ASP A 65 6.67 -8.68 -17.46
N SER A 66 7.94 -9.00 -17.31
CA SER A 66 8.70 -8.75 -16.08
C SER A 66 8.78 -7.26 -15.71
N ARG A 67 8.70 -6.37 -16.71
CA ARG A 67 8.71 -4.92 -16.51
C ARG A 67 7.43 -4.44 -15.82
N LEU A 68 6.30 -5.10 -16.08
CA LEU A 68 5.02 -4.80 -15.43
C LEU A 68 5.10 -5.06 -13.93
N THR A 69 5.51 -6.26 -13.54
CA THR A 69 5.64 -6.63 -12.11
C THR A 69 6.74 -5.84 -11.41
N SER A 70 7.86 -5.58 -12.10
CA SER A 70 8.91 -4.69 -11.60
C SER A 70 8.38 -3.27 -11.35
N SER A 71 7.61 -2.72 -12.28
CA SER A 71 7.01 -1.39 -12.15
C SER A 71 6.04 -1.32 -10.97
N ILE A 72 5.20 -2.34 -10.76
CA ILE A 72 4.30 -2.41 -9.60
C ILE A 72 5.12 -2.41 -8.30
N THR A 73 6.11 -3.29 -8.19
CA THR A 73 6.93 -3.42 -6.97
C THR A 73 7.72 -2.15 -6.66
N LYS A 74 8.39 -1.58 -7.66
CA LYS A 74 9.19 -0.36 -7.48
C LYS A 74 8.31 0.86 -7.18
N ARG A 75 7.12 0.94 -7.76
CA ARG A 75 6.15 2.00 -7.44
C ARG A 75 5.64 1.86 -6.00
N SER A 76 5.28 0.67 -5.57
CA SER A 76 4.89 0.42 -4.18
C SER A 76 6.00 0.81 -3.20
N HIS A 77 7.25 0.46 -3.50
CA HIS A 77 8.40 0.87 -2.69
C HIS A 77 8.57 2.41 -2.64
N ALA A 78 8.44 3.09 -3.77
CA ALA A 78 8.49 4.55 -3.82
C ALA A 78 7.35 5.18 -3.00
N ILE A 79 6.15 4.61 -3.03
CA ILE A 79 5.01 5.05 -2.23
C ILE A 79 5.31 4.93 -0.74
N ILE A 80 5.81 3.78 -0.27
CA ILE A 80 6.17 3.59 1.14
C ILE A 80 7.26 4.56 1.58
N LEU A 81 8.32 4.73 0.80
CA LEU A 81 9.40 5.68 1.14
C LEU A 81 8.91 7.13 1.22
N GLN A 82 8.00 7.53 0.33
CA GLN A 82 7.40 8.86 0.39
C GLN A 82 6.46 9.01 1.60
N THR A 83 5.69 7.97 1.92
CA THR A 83 4.84 7.92 3.12
C THR A 83 5.67 8.09 4.40
N VAL A 84 6.81 7.42 4.49
CA VAL A 84 7.76 7.60 5.60
C VAL A 84 8.18 9.06 5.73
N LYS A 85 8.61 9.69 4.64
CA LYS A 85 9.03 11.11 4.65
C LYS A 85 7.92 12.06 5.10
N LEU A 86 6.67 11.81 4.67
CA LEU A 86 5.52 12.62 5.08
C LEU A 86 5.27 12.51 6.60
N ILE A 87 5.32 11.31 7.14
CA ILE A 87 5.11 11.06 8.56
C ILE A 87 6.25 11.64 9.40
N GLU A 88 7.50 11.53 8.93
CA GLU A 88 8.65 12.11 9.61
C GLU A 88 8.66 13.64 9.57
N ALA A 89 8.14 14.24 8.52
CA ALA A 89 7.95 15.70 8.45
C ALA A 89 6.93 16.23 9.48
N GLU A 90 5.97 15.39 9.91
CA GLU A 90 5.05 15.68 11.01
C GLU A 90 5.69 15.51 12.41
N GLY A 91 6.97 15.16 12.49
CA GLY A 91 7.72 14.99 13.73
C GLY A 91 7.60 13.62 14.38
N TYR A 92 7.07 12.63 13.67
CA TYR A 92 6.99 11.25 14.12
C TYR A 92 8.12 10.41 13.54
N ASN A 93 8.47 9.33 14.23
CA ASN A 93 9.55 8.43 13.81
C ASN A 93 8.95 7.12 13.27
N VAL A 94 9.27 6.78 12.02
CA VAL A 94 8.89 5.49 11.44
C VAL A 94 9.94 4.45 11.79
N ILE A 95 9.58 3.48 12.62
CA ILE A 95 10.51 2.49 13.18
C ILE A 95 10.60 1.21 12.34
N TYR A 96 9.58 0.94 11.53
CA TYR A 96 9.55 -0.23 10.66
C TYR A 96 8.57 -0.02 9.51
N GLY A 97 8.86 -0.61 8.36
CA GLY A 97 7.98 -0.69 7.20
C GLY A 97 8.04 -2.09 6.59
N ASP A 98 6.90 -2.62 6.22
CA ASP A 98 6.81 -3.92 5.53
C ASP A 98 5.80 -3.83 4.39
N THR A 99 6.26 -4.04 3.18
CA THR A 99 5.51 -4.16 1.92
C THR A 99 4.45 -3.07 1.69
N ASP A 100 3.46 -2.96 2.56
CA ASP A 100 2.26 -2.11 2.46
C ASP A 100 1.90 -1.40 3.78
N SER A 101 2.72 -1.54 4.82
CA SER A 101 2.47 -0.95 6.13
C SER A 101 3.67 -0.21 6.68
N VAL A 102 3.41 0.78 7.55
CA VAL A 102 4.42 1.52 8.31
C VAL A 102 4.07 1.55 9.79
N PHE A 103 5.06 1.37 10.64
CA PHE A 103 4.94 1.42 12.09
C PHE A 103 5.55 2.72 12.61
N VAL A 104 4.71 3.51 13.25
CA VAL A 104 5.05 4.86 13.72
C VAL A 104 5.22 4.84 15.23
N SER A 105 6.38 5.31 15.71
CA SER A 105 6.62 5.50 17.13
C SER A 105 6.00 6.81 17.62
N LEU A 106 5.16 6.73 18.64
CA LEU A 106 4.59 7.90 19.29
C LEU A 106 5.55 8.54 20.30
N GLN A 107 6.72 7.92 20.56
CA GLN A 107 7.80 8.40 21.44
C GLN A 107 7.42 8.56 22.93
N LYS A 108 6.14 8.58 23.26
CA LYS A 108 5.61 8.71 24.62
C LYS A 108 4.45 7.75 24.80
N ALA A 109 4.28 7.30 26.03
CA ALA A 109 3.08 6.56 26.41
C ALA A 109 1.85 7.41 26.08
N CYS A 110 0.91 6.84 25.37
CA CYS A 110 -0.26 7.50 24.84
C CYS A 110 -1.49 6.62 25.09
N GLU A 111 -2.60 7.22 25.46
CA GLU A 111 -3.86 6.48 25.55
C GLU A 111 -4.35 6.04 24.19
N ASN A 112 -5.06 4.93 24.11
CA ASN A 112 -5.55 4.34 22.86
C ASN A 112 -6.34 5.34 22.01
N GLN A 113 -7.13 6.21 22.64
CA GLN A 113 -7.91 7.22 21.93
C GLN A 113 -7.02 8.27 21.28
N GLN A 114 -6.03 8.77 22.00
CA GLN A 114 -5.07 9.75 21.46
C GLN A 114 -4.23 9.14 20.35
N ALA A 115 -3.79 7.89 20.51
CA ALA A 115 -3.05 7.15 19.47
C ALA A 115 -3.89 6.99 18.20
N ALA A 116 -5.17 6.67 18.34
CA ALA A 116 -6.09 6.54 17.22
C ALA A 116 -6.35 7.89 16.52
N GLU A 117 -6.42 9.00 17.25
CA GLU A 117 -6.56 10.35 16.68
C GLU A 117 -5.32 10.73 15.86
N ILE A 118 -4.12 10.48 16.40
CA ILE A 118 -2.85 10.69 15.67
C ILE A 118 -2.81 9.82 14.42
N GLY A 119 -3.11 8.52 14.53
CA GLY A 119 -3.12 7.60 13.41
C GLY A 119 -4.05 8.03 12.29
N ARG A 120 -5.28 8.44 12.63
CA ARG A 120 -6.24 8.95 11.65
C ARG A 120 -5.79 10.25 10.99
N ARG A 121 -5.16 11.16 11.74
CA ARG A 121 -4.61 12.39 11.18
C ARG A 121 -3.50 12.10 10.17
N LEU A 122 -2.57 11.21 10.50
CA LEU A 122 -1.50 10.80 9.59
C LEU A 122 -2.05 10.08 8.36
N MET A 123 -3.05 9.21 8.53
CA MET A 123 -3.77 8.56 7.44
C MET A 123 -4.38 9.57 6.47
N ILE A 124 -5.09 10.58 6.98
CA ILE A 124 -5.70 11.63 6.16
C ILE A 124 -4.63 12.41 5.40
N LEU A 125 -3.55 12.81 6.07
CA LEU A 125 -2.43 13.52 5.46
C LEU A 125 -1.85 12.76 4.25
N VAL A 126 -1.57 11.48 4.44
CA VAL A 126 -0.98 10.62 3.39
C VAL A 126 -1.95 10.43 2.23
N ASN A 127 -3.22 10.15 2.51
CA ASN A 127 -4.24 9.97 1.48
C ASN A 127 -4.46 11.24 0.65
N GLU A 128 -4.53 12.40 1.29
CA GLU A 128 -4.68 13.68 0.57
C GLU A 128 -3.43 14.02 -0.25
N TYR A 129 -2.23 13.77 0.26
CA TYR A 129 -1.00 13.95 -0.51
C TYR A 129 -1.00 13.12 -1.79
N TRP A 130 -1.32 11.83 -1.70
CA TRP A 130 -1.34 10.96 -2.87
C TRP A 130 -2.45 11.31 -3.86
N LYS A 131 -3.61 11.71 -3.37
CA LYS A 131 -4.70 12.18 -4.21
C LYS A 131 -4.27 13.40 -5.04
N GLN A 132 -3.67 14.40 -4.40
CA GLN A 132 -3.19 15.61 -5.07
C GLN A 132 -2.04 15.31 -6.03
N THR A 133 -1.07 14.50 -5.61
CA THR A 133 0.09 14.14 -6.43
C THR A 133 -0.32 13.40 -7.70
N LEU A 134 -1.20 12.40 -7.60
CA LEU A 134 -1.65 11.64 -8.76
C LEU A 134 -2.49 12.48 -9.73
N GLU A 135 -3.32 13.36 -9.21
CA GLU A 135 -4.10 14.29 -10.03
C GLU A 135 -3.20 15.30 -10.75
N GLN A 136 -2.26 15.93 -10.04
CA GLN A 136 -1.39 16.98 -10.59
C GLN A 136 -0.33 16.44 -11.55
N GLU A 137 0.34 15.34 -11.19
CA GLU A 137 1.45 14.80 -11.97
C GLU A 137 0.98 13.92 -13.14
N TYR A 138 -0.08 13.15 -12.93
CA TYR A 138 -0.51 12.14 -13.90
C TYR A 138 -1.90 12.39 -14.49
N GLY A 139 -2.71 13.27 -13.89
CA GLY A 139 -4.11 13.46 -14.27
C GLY A 139 -4.96 12.21 -14.00
N LEU A 140 -4.62 11.45 -12.97
CA LEU A 140 -5.29 10.20 -12.61
C LEU A 140 -5.94 10.30 -11.23
N PRO A 141 -7.12 9.66 -11.03
CA PRO A 141 -7.71 9.55 -9.70
C PRO A 141 -6.84 8.63 -8.82
N SER A 142 -6.77 8.94 -7.53
CA SER A 142 -6.09 8.08 -6.56
C SER A 142 -7.03 6.97 -6.09
N TYR A 143 -6.55 5.73 -6.19
CA TYR A 143 -7.14 4.55 -5.54
C TYR A 143 -6.27 4.06 -4.38
N LEU A 144 -5.24 4.85 -4.01
CA LEU A 144 -4.44 4.56 -2.82
C LEU A 144 -5.24 4.95 -1.59
N GLU A 145 -5.40 4.01 -0.68
CA GLU A 145 -6.10 4.19 0.58
C GLU A 145 -5.24 3.61 1.71
N MET A 146 -4.70 4.50 2.54
CA MET A 146 -4.08 4.13 3.80
C MET A 146 -5.16 4.06 4.87
N GLU A 147 -5.09 3.04 5.70
CA GLU A 147 -5.96 2.85 6.85
C GLU A 147 -5.14 2.88 8.14
N PHE A 148 -5.74 3.37 9.22
CA PHE A 148 -5.20 3.18 10.55
C PHE A 148 -5.72 1.83 11.07
N GLU A 149 -4.82 0.87 11.27
CA GLU A 149 -5.20 -0.48 11.68
C GLU A 149 -5.32 -0.62 13.20
N THR A 150 -4.22 -0.33 13.90
CA THR A 150 -4.18 -0.59 15.36
C THR A 150 -3.11 0.22 16.07
N HIS A 151 -3.25 0.33 17.39
CA HIS A 151 -2.25 0.84 18.30
C HIS A 151 -1.70 -0.31 19.17
N PHE A 152 -0.40 -0.42 19.23
CA PHE A 152 0.31 -1.32 20.13
C PHE A 152 0.80 -0.55 21.36
N ASN A 153 0.35 -0.94 22.55
CA ASN A 153 0.87 -0.35 23.80
C ASN A 153 2.35 -0.71 24.02
N GLN A 154 2.76 -1.88 23.53
CA GLN A 154 4.13 -2.34 23.54
C GLN A 154 4.40 -3.00 22.17
N PHE A 155 5.54 -2.71 21.60
CA PHE A 155 5.94 -3.27 20.32
C PHE A 155 7.32 -3.91 20.45
N PHE A 156 7.43 -5.16 20.12
CA PHE A 156 8.65 -5.94 20.18
C PHE A 156 9.07 -6.38 18.78
N MET A 157 10.29 -6.05 18.43
CA MET A 157 10.93 -6.54 17.22
C MET A 157 12.26 -7.17 17.60
N PRO A 158 12.44 -8.50 17.42
CA PRO A 158 13.73 -9.12 17.69
C PRO A 158 14.76 -8.63 16.68
N THR A 159 16.00 -8.53 17.12
CA THR A 159 17.12 -8.23 16.23
C THR A 159 17.57 -9.48 15.47
N VAL A 160 18.19 -9.27 14.33
CA VAL A 160 18.90 -10.34 13.62
C VAL A 160 20.11 -10.75 14.44
N ARG A 161 20.35 -12.06 14.61
CA ARG A 161 21.44 -12.59 15.43
C ARG A 161 22.78 -12.00 14.99
N GLY A 162 23.45 -11.30 15.90
CA GLY A 162 24.74 -10.63 15.63
C GLY A 162 24.64 -9.26 14.97
N SER A 163 23.47 -8.63 14.97
CA SER A 163 23.23 -7.31 14.43
C SER A 163 22.21 -6.55 15.27
N ASP A 164 22.29 -5.22 15.28
CA ASP A 164 21.28 -4.35 15.88
C ASP A 164 20.09 -4.09 14.95
N GLN A 165 20.08 -4.67 13.74
CA GLN A 165 18.96 -4.55 12.82
C GLN A 165 17.77 -5.41 13.26
N GLY A 166 16.59 -4.82 13.22
CA GLY A 166 15.34 -5.52 13.44
C GLY A 166 15.12 -6.65 12.43
N SER A 167 14.61 -7.78 12.90
CA SER A 167 14.29 -8.94 12.06
C SER A 167 13.07 -8.63 11.20
N LYS A 168 13.18 -8.82 9.89
CA LYS A 168 12.05 -8.62 8.97
C LYS A 168 10.91 -9.59 9.28
N LYS A 169 9.68 -9.07 9.28
CA LYS A 169 8.43 -9.85 9.44
C LYS A 169 8.32 -10.63 10.77
N ARG A 170 9.06 -10.25 11.78
CA ARG A 170 8.99 -10.82 13.12
C ARG A 170 8.78 -9.70 14.13
N TYR A 171 7.57 -9.52 14.57
CA TYR A 171 7.20 -8.57 15.60
C TYR A 171 6.03 -9.12 16.43
N ALA A 172 5.85 -8.58 17.61
CA ALA A 172 4.73 -8.84 18.50
C ALA A 172 4.32 -7.55 19.21
N GLY A 173 3.02 -7.41 19.52
CA GLY A 173 2.45 -6.27 20.20
C GLY A 173 1.03 -6.55 20.70
#